data_fd8ef9125c2976980d5c4b7e9684cd8a
#
_entry.id   fd8ef9125c2976980d5c4b7e9684cd8a
#
_cell.length_a   1.000
_cell.length_b   1.000
_cell.length_c   1.000
_cell.angle_alpha   90.00
_cell.angle_beta   90.00
_cell.angle_gamma   90.00
#
_symmetry.space_group_name_H-M   'P 1'
#
loop_
_entity.id
_entity.type
_entity.pdbx_description
1 polymer ?
#
loop_
_entity_poly.entity_id
_entity_poly.type
_entity_poly.pdbx_seq_one_letter_code
_entity_poly.pdbx_strand_id
1 'polypeptide(L)'
;MKIAMIMLSRIFRKKSTLFSLLILPIVATFLAVLFNISSEQQANIGIIDNNQTFVSQKIKETLKDNKNFNVSEDIKIEDADELLKDKTYEVIIIISEDFSEHIINGKSKSLELRYISNSEIIPWLESQLKYDIANLLTIGQVSNGDVSVFQKNLNQRDSLDYDVKIKNVQDLSVSKAVSSQGLGFLIVTMLTFSGFLTVTIISEKEKKIFDRILITKSSVIKYIASYLVVGFITYSIQFSIMYLLFGLLNIELFIPSTVLYVTLLLLILLITSFAILVGAFSKNVLEGEQLLNLIILPSSMLAGCFWPLAIAPEFMQILGKIFPQNWILTIIEIAQNGGPLDNILVYYVLLLILSVFLLLLSYFRLSSKEKF
;
A
#
# COMPACT_ATOMS: atom_id res chain seq x y z
N MET A 1 -1.88 33.65 -19.19
CA MET A 1 -2.16 32.62 -20.22
C MET A 1 -1.07 32.43 -21.27
N LYS A 2 -0.51 33.47 -21.93
CA LYS A 2 0.56 33.27 -22.94
C LYS A 2 1.80 32.54 -22.40
N ILE A 3 2.25 32.84 -21.16
CA ILE A 3 3.42 32.19 -20.53
C ILE A 3 3.13 30.68 -20.33
N ALA A 4 2.00 30.34 -19.76
CA ALA A 4 1.60 28.93 -19.57
C ALA A 4 1.53 28.14 -20.88
N MET A 5 1.01 28.77 -21.97
CA MET A 5 0.92 28.12 -23.29
C MET A 5 2.30 27.85 -23.89
N ILE A 6 3.26 28.77 -23.72
CA ILE A 6 4.65 28.57 -24.16
C ILE A 6 5.31 27.43 -23.38
N MET A 7 5.10 27.36 -22.05
CA MET A 7 5.63 26.29 -21.20
C MET A 7 5.07 24.92 -21.58
N LEU A 8 3.74 24.82 -21.76
CA LEU A 8 3.10 23.59 -22.23
C LEU A 8 3.64 23.15 -23.60
N SER A 9 3.79 24.09 -24.53
CA SER A 9 4.38 23.79 -25.85
C SER A 9 5.81 23.22 -25.72
N ARG A 10 6.61 23.69 -24.76
CA ARG A 10 7.95 23.12 -24.49
C ARG A 10 7.89 21.70 -23.95
N ILE A 11 6.94 21.39 -23.04
CA ILE A 11 6.73 20.05 -22.51
C ILE A 11 6.41 19.08 -23.64
N PHE A 12 5.41 19.43 -24.48
CA PHE A 12 4.95 18.55 -25.53
C PHE A 12 5.91 18.44 -26.73
N ARG A 13 6.80 19.40 -26.95
CA ARG A 13 7.81 19.35 -28.02
C ARG A 13 9.08 18.60 -27.61
N LYS A 14 9.44 18.56 -26.34
CA LYS A 14 10.64 17.85 -25.88
C LYS A 14 10.31 16.38 -25.65
N LYS A 15 10.76 15.50 -26.56
CA LYS A 15 10.49 14.06 -26.54
C LYS A 15 10.79 13.39 -25.18
N SER A 16 11.93 13.75 -24.54
CA SER A 16 12.31 13.22 -23.24
C SER A 16 11.29 13.57 -22.15
N THR A 17 10.80 14.81 -22.11
CA THR A 17 9.82 15.26 -21.13
C THR A 17 8.45 14.63 -21.36
N LEU A 18 8.04 14.53 -22.63
CA LEU A 18 6.80 13.85 -22.99
C LEU A 18 6.84 12.36 -22.65
N PHE A 19 7.97 11.71 -22.92
CA PHE A 19 8.19 10.32 -22.56
C PHE A 19 8.09 10.11 -21.04
N SER A 20 8.77 10.95 -20.25
CA SER A 20 8.69 10.90 -18.78
C SER A 20 7.26 11.14 -18.29
N LEU A 21 6.53 12.10 -18.85
CA LEU A 21 5.15 12.40 -18.50
C LEU A 21 4.21 11.17 -18.69
N LEU A 22 4.41 10.41 -19.76
CA LEU A 22 3.56 9.28 -20.10
C LEU A 22 3.99 7.98 -19.42
N ILE A 23 5.30 7.72 -19.36
CA ILE A 23 5.84 6.44 -18.88
C ILE A 23 5.83 6.34 -17.34
N LEU A 24 6.11 7.42 -16.63
CA LEU A 24 6.16 7.35 -15.16
C LEU A 24 4.87 6.81 -14.53
N PRO A 25 3.66 7.26 -14.88
CA PRO A 25 2.44 6.68 -14.32
C PRO A 25 2.20 5.22 -14.73
N ILE A 26 2.67 4.80 -15.92
CA ILE A 26 2.59 3.40 -16.37
C ILE A 26 3.49 2.53 -15.48
N VAL A 27 4.73 2.97 -15.25
CA VAL A 27 5.68 2.28 -14.36
C VAL A 27 5.13 2.23 -12.94
N ALA A 28 4.54 3.32 -12.43
CA ALA A 28 3.91 3.37 -11.12
C ALA A 28 2.81 2.31 -10.97
N THR A 29 1.92 2.21 -11.96
CA THR A 29 0.84 1.21 -11.98
C THR A 29 1.40 -0.21 -12.02
N PHE A 30 2.39 -0.45 -12.87
CA PHE A 30 3.03 -1.76 -13.00
C PHE A 30 3.71 -2.20 -11.69
N LEU A 31 4.44 -1.30 -11.04
CA LEU A 31 5.04 -1.58 -9.73
C LEU A 31 3.99 -1.87 -8.67
N ALA A 32 2.89 -1.12 -8.62
CA ALA A 32 1.80 -1.37 -7.67
C ALA A 32 1.23 -2.79 -7.82
N VAL A 33 1.02 -3.23 -9.05
CA VAL A 33 0.54 -4.59 -9.33
C VAL A 33 1.59 -5.62 -8.94
N LEU A 34 2.86 -5.45 -9.34
CA LEU A 34 3.94 -6.39 -9.04
C LEU A 34 4.13 -6.61 -7.54
N PHE A 35 4.14 -5.54 -6.75
CA PHE A 35 4.34 -5.65 -5.29
C PHE A 35 3.19 -6.34 -4.58
N ASN A 36 2.00 -6.39 -5.19
CA ASN A 36 0.82 -6.99 -4.56
C ASN A 36 0.44 -8.37 -5.14
N ILE A 37 0.96 -8.76 -6.31
CA ILE A 37 0.78 -10.14 -6.83
C ILE A 37 1.39 -11.17 -5.87
N SER A 38 2.46 -10.82 -5.17
CA SER A 38 3.11 -11.70 -4.19
C SER A 38 2.28 -11.92 -2.92
N SER A 39 1.19 -11.18 -2.72
CA SER A 39 0.36 -11.26 -1.52
C SER A 39 -0.71 -12.37 -1.57
N GLU A 40 -0.92 -13.00 -2.71
CA GLU A 40 -1.82 -14.16 -2.86
C GLU A 40 -1.10 -15.51 -2.65
N GLN A 41 0.08 -15.51 -2.03
CA GLN A 41 0.75 -16.78 -1.73
C GLN A 41 -0.05 -17.50 -0.65
N GLN A 42 -0.48 -18.75 -0.99
CA GLN A 42 -1.00 -19.70 -0.01
C GLN A 42 0.07 -19.90 1.06
N ALA A 43 -0.33 -19.86 2.33
CA ALA A 43 0.60 -20.15 3.40
C ALA A 43 1.05 -21.60 3.37
N ASN A 44 2.33 -21.85 3.32
CA ASN A 44 2.89 -23.19 3.37
C ASN A 44 2.86 -23.70 4.81
N ILE A 45 2.03 -24.71 5.07
CA ILE A 45 1.90 -25.38 6.37
C ILE A 45 2.47 -26.77 6.28
N GLY A 46 3.42 -27.08 7.17
CA GLY A 46 3.92 -28.43 7.35
C GLY A 46 3.14 -29.17 8.43
N ILE A 47 2.84 -30.46 8.24
CA ILE A 47 2.24 -31.31 9.26
C ILE A 47 3.12 -32.53 9.50
N ILE A 48 3.51 -32.72 10.78
CA ILE A 48 4.20 -33.92 11.26
C ILE A 48 3.19 -34.71 12.09
N ASP A 49 2.67 -35.79 11.52
CA ASP A 49 1.66 -36.62 12.15
C ASP A 49 2.28 -37.92 12.72
N ASN A 50 2.60 -37.91 14.01
CA ASN A 50 3.10 -39.10 14.70
C ASN A 50 1.99 -40.04 15.17
N ASN A 51 0.70 -39.61 15.09
CA ASN A 51 -0.45 -40.36 15.54
C ASN A 51 -1.02 -41.31 14.46
N GLN A 52 -1.03 -40.85 13.21
CA GLN A 52 -1.49 -41.59 12.01
C GLN A 52 -2.87 -42.30 12.19
N THR A 53 -3.81 -41.63 12.84
CA THR A 53 -5.17 -42.17 13.10
C THR A 53 -6.23 -41.41 12.30
N PHE A 54 -7.46 -41.93 12.32
CA PHE A 54 -8.58 -41.24 11.68
C PHE A 54 -8.89 -39.86 12.31
N VAL A 55 -8.53 -39.64 13.60
CA VAL A 55 -8.71 -38.33 14.27
C VAL A 55 -7.70 -37.32 13.76
N SER A 56 -6.42 -37.71 13.64
CA SER A 56 -5.39 -36.83 13.07
C SER A 56 -5.64 -36.55 11.58
N GLN A 57 -6.15 -37.58 10.85
CA GLN A 57 -6.54 -37.44 9.45
C GLN A 57 -7.63 -36.39 9.26
N LYS A 58 -8.61 -36.31 10.19
CA LYS A 58 -9.67 -35.32 10.11
C LYS A 58 -9.17 -33.89 10.23
N ILE A 59 -8.19 -33.64 11.12
CA ILE A 59 -7.56 -32.33 11.23
C ILE A 59 -6.80 -31.95 9.95
N LYS A 60 -6.09 -32.93 9.35
CA LYS A 60 -5.39 -32.74 8.09
C LYS A 60 -6.34 -32.39 6.94
N GLU A 61 -7.46 -33.09 6.83
CA GLU A 61 -8.50 -32.84 5.83
C GLU A 61 -9.05 -31.41 5.96
N THR A 62 -9.40 -30.97 7.17
CA THR A 62 -9.92 -29.63 7.41
C THR A 62 -8.93 -28.54 7.01
N LEU A 63 -7.63 -28.76 7.23
CA LEU A 63 -6.58 -27.83 6.81
C LEU A 63 -6.36 -27.83 5.29
N LYS A 64 -6.43 -29.01 4.63
CA LYS A 64 -6.28 -29.14 3.17
C LYS A 64 -7.45 -28.54 2.39
N ASP A 65 -8.65 -28.62 2.94
CA ASP A 65 -9.87 -28.06 2.31
C ASP A 65 -9.85 -26.54 2.27
N ASN A 66 -8.96 -25.92 3.02
CA ASN A 66 -8.82 -24.47 3.03
C ASN A 66 -7.93 -24.00 1.88
N LYS A 67 -8.52 -23.26 0.95
CA LYS A 67 -7.84 -22.74 -0.25
C LYS A 67 -6.65 -21.80 0.05
N ASN A 68 -6.56 -21.27 1.25
CA ASN A 68 -5.49 -20.34 1.67
C ASN A 68 -4.24 -21.08 2.14
N PHE A 69 -4.27 -22.40 2.23
CA PHE A 69 -3.17 -23.21 2.71
C PHE A 69 -2.64 -24.16 1.65
N ASN A 70 -1.34 -24.26 1.60
CA ASN A 70 -0.63 -25.34 0.90
C ASN A 70 -0.07 -26.28 1.97
N VAL A 71 -0.71 -27.42 2.17
CA VAL A 71 -0.39 -28.35 3.25
C VAL A 71 0.52 -29.46 2.75
N SER A 72 1.67 -29.67 3.40
CA SER A 72 2.63 -30.72 3.12
C SER A 72 2.80 -31.64 4.34
N GLU A 73 2.86 -32.95 4.11
CA GLU A 73 2.98 -33.97 5.17
C GLU A 73 4.36 -34.66 5.20
N ASP A 74 5.20 -34.46 4.19
CA ASP A 74 6.50 -35.15 4.04
C ASP A 74 7.63 -34.41 4.78
N ILE A 75 7.46 -34.19 6.09
CA ILE A 75 8.44 -33.45 6.90
C ILE A 75 8.90 -34.30 8.06
N LYS A 76 10.22 -34.38 8.23
CA LYS A 76 10.84 -34.99 9.40
C LYS A 76 10.95 -33.97 10.54
N ILE A 77 10.76 -34.43 11.77
CA ILE A 77 10.83 -33.56 12.95
C ILE A 77 12.20 -32.91 13.12
N GLU A 78 13.25 -33.58 12.68
CA GLU A 78 14.65 -33.12 12.73
C GLU A 78 14.89 -31.91 11.84
N ASP A 79 14.20 -31.82 10.71
CA ASP A 79 14.37 -30.78 9.70
C ASP A 79 13.42 -29.58 9.95
N ALA A 80 12.49 -29.70 10.90
CA ALA A 80 11.43 -28.72 11.11
C ALA A 80 11.93 -27.30 11.37
N ASP A 81 12.93 -27.15 12.23
CA ASP A 81 13.46 -25.83 12.61
C ASP A 81 14.28 -25.19 11.48
N GLU A 82 14.95 -25.99 10.63
CA GLU A 82 15.69 -25.53 9.47
C GLU A 82 14.74 -25.06 8.36
N LEU A 83 13.73 -25.84 8.06
CA LEU A 83 12.70 -25.53 7.07
C LEU A 83 11.89 -24.26 7.43
N LEU A 84 11.68 -23.99 8.73
CA LEU A 84 11.11 -22.74 9.20
C LEU A 84 12.09 -21.56 8.99
N LYS A 85 13.37 -21.72 9.33
CA LYS A 85 14.39 -20.66 9.14
C LYS A 85 14.58 -20.29 7.67
N ASP A 86 14.52 -21.28 6.78
CA ASP A 86 14.61 -21.10 5.32
C ASP A 86 13.30 -20.57 4.71
N LYS A 87 12.26 -20.35 5.55
CA LYS A 87 10.92 -19.88 5.12
C LYS A 87 10.26 -20.77 4.08
N THR A 88 10.63 -22.05 4.04
CA THR A 88 9.94 -23.05 3.20
C THR A 88 8.54 -23.29 3.72
N TYR A 89 8.35 -23.30 5.05
CA TYR A 89 7.07 -23.33 5.74
C TYR A 89 6.94 -22.11 6.68
N GLU A 90 5.74 -21.61 6.81
CA GLU A 90 5.41 -20.54 7.77
C GLU A 90 5.11 -21.09 9.15
N VAL A 91 4.50 -22.27 9.19
CA VAL A 91 4.10 -22.99 10.38
C VAL A 91 4.29 -24.48 10.19
N ILE A 92 4.76 -25.18 11.24
CA ILE A 92 4.77 -26.64 11.31
C ILE A 92 3.91 -27.07 12.48
N ILE A 93 2.94 -27.94 12.21
CA ILE A 93 2.01 -28.51 13.18
C ILE A 93 2.49 -29.92 13.51
N ILE A 94 2.72 -30.20 14.80
CA ILE A 94 3.14 -31.53 15.26
C ILE A 94 2.01 -32.15 16.04
N ILE A 95 1.54 -33.31 15.59
CA ILE A 95 0.52 -34.13 16.23
C ILE A 95 1.23 -35.26 17.00
N SER A 96 1.05 -35.31 18.34
CA SER A 96 1.69 -36.31 19.19
C SER A 96 1.03 -37.70 19.02
N GLU A 97 1.80 -38.77 19.28
CA GLU A 97 1.35 -40.17 19.14
C GLU A 97 0.10 -40.48 19.94
N ASP A 98 -0.06 -39.91 21.12
CA ASP A 98 -1.17 -40.12 22.06
C ASP A 98 -2.37 -39.18 21.84
N PHE A 99 -2.34 -38.34 20.79
CA PHE A 99 -3.35 -37.31 20.52
C PHE A 99 -4.79 -37.92 20.44
N SER A 100 -4.99 -38.96 19.62
CA SER A 100 -6.30 -39.55 19.41
C SER A 100 -6.86 -40.23 20.65
N GLU A 101 -6.01 -40.89 21.44
CA GLU A 101 -6.42 -41.53 22.68
C GLU A 101 -6.99 -40.49 23.65
N HIS A 102 -6.31 -39.36 23.82
CA HIS A 102 -6.78 -38.27 24.67
C HIS A 102 -8.12 -37.71 24.18
N ILE A 103 -8.24 -37.43 22.87
CA ILE A 103 -9.44 -36.84 22.28
C ILE A 103 -10.63 -37.78 22.44
N ILE A 104 -10.48 -39.10 22.14
CA ILE A 104 -11.54 -40.10 22.25
C ILE A 104 -12.03 -40.28 23.69
N ASN A 105 -11.10 -40.17 24.67
CA ASN A 105 -11.40 -40.17 26.09
C ASN A 105 -11.94 -38.82 26.63
N GLY A 106 -12.23 -37.85 25.76
CA GLY A 106 -12.72 -36.54 26.12
C GLY A 106 -11.73 -35.70 26.93
N LYS A 107 -10.44 -36.03 26.86
CA LYS A 107 -9.36 -35.29 27.55
C LYS A 107 -8.67 -34.35 26.56
N SER A 108 -8.45 -33.11 26.98
CA SER A 108 -7.74 -32.13 26.16
C SER A 108 -6.27 -32.51 25.94
N LYS A 109 -5.84 -32.47 24.70
CA LYS A 109 -4.44 -32.57 24.29
C LYS A 109 -4.12 -31.42 23.31
N SER A 110 -3.04 -30.72 23.57
CA SER A 110 -2.59 -29.63 22.71
C SER A 110 -1.80 -30.16 21.51
N LEU A 111 -1.96 -29.50 20.36
CA LEU A 111 -1.05 -29.61 19.23
C LEU A 111 0.16 -28.68 19.48
N GLU A 112 1.34 -29.10 19.08
CA GLU A 112 2.51 -28.23 19.09
C GLU A 112 2.59 -27.46 17.77
N LEU A 113 2.68 -26.13 17.86
CA LEU A 113 2.85 -25.25 16.73
C LEU A 113 4.25 -24.65 16.77
N ARG A 114 5.04 -24.90 15.74
CA ARG A 114 6.34 -24.25 15.55
C ARG A 114 6.22 -23.22 14.43
N TYR A 115 6.66 -21.99 14.69
CA TYR A 115 6.58 -20.88 13.73
C TYR A 115 7.64 -19.82 14.02
N ILE A 116 7.91 -18.96 13.02
CA ILE A 116 8.77 -17.78 13.21
C ILE A 116 7.89 -16.61 13.66
N SER A 117 8.40 -15.83 14.61
CA SER A 117 7.73 -14.62 15.11
C SER A 117 7.31 -13.68 13.96
N ASN A 118 6.09 -13.12 14.04
CA ASN A 118 5.47 -12.19 13.09
C ASN A 118 4.76 -12.84 11.87
N SER A 119 4.34 -14.09 11.94
CA SER A 119 3.42 -14.63 10.93
C SER A 119 1.99 -14.17 11.22
N GLU A 120 1.35 -13.51 10.26
CA GLU A 120 -0.03 -13.01 10.37
C GLU A 120 -1.07 -14.14 10.41
N ILE A 121 -0.68 -15.33 9.99
CA ILE A 121 -1.56 -16.50 9.89
C ILE A 121 -1.77 -17.20 11.23
N ILE A 122 -0.87 -17.05 12.19
CA ILE A 122 -0.87 -17.77 13.47
C ILE A 122 -2.15 -17.55 14.28
N PRO A 123 -2.62 -16.32 14.53
CA PRO A 123 -3.83 -16.09 15.34
C PRO A 123 -5.06 -16.76 14.72
N TRP A 124 -5.15 -16.76 13.38
CA TRP A 124 -6.24 -17.38 12.66
C TRP A 124 -6.15 -18.92 12.72
N LEU A 125 -4.96 -19.49 12.43
CA LEU A 125 -4.72 -20.93 12.49
C LEU A 125 -4.96 -21.49 13.90
N GLU A 126 -4.48 -20.80 14.91
CA GLU A 126 -4.70 -21.17 16.31
C GLU A 126 -6.19 -21.18 16.67
N SER A 127 -6.94 -20.17 16.23
CA SER A 127 -8.39 -20.11 16.44
C SER A 127 -9.13 -21.26 15.74
N GLN A 128 -8.75 -21.57 14.49
CA GLN A 128 -9.33 -22.68 13.73
C GLN A 128 -9.04 -24.03 14.41
N LEU A 129 -7.78 -24.29 14.76
CA LEU A 129 -7.40 -25.53 15.43
C LEU A 129 -8.07 -25.68 16.80
N LYS A 130 -8.18 -24.62 17.59
CA LYS A 130 -8.93 -24.64 18.85
C LYS A 130 -10.39 -25.02 18.67
N TYR A 131 -11.03 -24.48 17.62
CA TYR A 131 -12.41 -24.81 17.28
C TYR A 131 -12.55 -26.28 16.88
N ASP A 132 -11.67 -26.80 16.02
CA ASP A 132 -11.71 -28.17 15.55
C ASP A 132 -11.46 -29.17 16.68
N ILE A 133 -10.46 -28.89 17.54
CA ILE A 133 -10.17 -29.72 18.73
C ILE A 133 -11.34 -29.69 19.70
N ALA A 134 -11.97 -28.56 19.97
CA ALA A 134 -13.13 -28.47 20.85
C ALA A 134 -14.31 -29.29 20.35
N ASN A 135 -14.54 -29.28 19.05
CA ASN A 135 -15.58 -30.12 18.43
C ASN A 135 -15.28 -31.60 18.59
N LEU A 136 -14.05 -32.05 18.33
CA LEU A 136 -13.64 -33.44 18.51
C LEU A 136 -13.73 -33.87 19.98
N LEU A 137 -13.33 -33.00 20.92
CA LEU A 137 -13.45 -33.25 22.37
C LEU A 137 -14.91 -33.43 22.78
N THR A 138 -15.84 -32.64 22.24
CA THR A 138 -17.27 -32.77 22.52
C THR A 138 -17.79 -34.15 22.11
N ILE A 139 -17.38 -34.66 20.94
CA ILE A 139 -17.69 -35.99 20.49
C ILE A 139 -17.06 -37.06 21.39
N GLY A 140 -15.80 -36.85 21.83
CA GLY A 140 -15.09 -37.76 22.75
C GLY A 140 -15.78 -37.88 24.09
N GLN A 141 -16.24 -36.76 24.68
CA GLN A 141 -16.97 -36.75 25.94
C GLN A 141 -18.27 -37.56 25.88
N VAL A 142 -18.98 -37.51 24.75
CA VAL A 142 -20.22 -38.29 24.53
C VAL A 142 -19.92 -39.77 24.27
N SER A 143 -18.76 -40.07 23.70
CA SER A 143 -18.36 -41.44 23.30
C SER A 143 -17.78 -42.26 24.44
N ASN A 144 -17.44 -41.64 25.60
CA ASN A 144 -16.90 -42.28 26.81
C ASN A 144 -15.74 -43.27 26.53
N GLY A 145 -14.86 -42.96 25.60
CA GLY A 145 -13.69 -43.77 25.24
C GLY A 145 -13.98 -44.91 24.23
N ASP A 146 -15.23 -45.10 23.78
CA ASP A 146 -15.54 -46.07 22.74
C ASP A 146 -15.24 -45.54 21.36
N VAL A 147 -14.24 -46.12 20.70
CA VAL A 147 -13.77 -45.74 19.36
C VAL A 147 -14.87 -45.88 18.31
N SER A 148 -15.70 -46.95 18.41
CA SER A 148 -16.75 -47.20 17.43
C SER A 148 -17.87 -46.17 17.52
N VAL A 149 -18.24 -45.79 18.74
CA VAL A 149 -19.22 -44.73 19.00
C VAL A 149 -18.69 -43.37 18.57
N PHE A 150 -17.41 -43.09 18.84
CA PHE A 150 -16.77 -41.86 18.39
C PHE A 150 -16.81 -41.74 16.88
N GLN A 151 -16.39 -42.77 16.16
CA GLN A 151 -16.36 -42.79 14.70
C GLN A 151 -17.76 -42.66 14.09
N LYS A 152 -18.75 -43.32 14.68
CA LYS A 152 -20.14 -43.19 14.26
C LYS A 152 -20.65 -41.75 14.44
N ASN A 153 -20.40 -41.15 15.59
CA ASN A 153 -20.83 -39.76 15.87
C ASN A 153 -20.11 -38.76 14.98
N LEU A 154 -18.81 -38.96 14.69
CA LEU A 154 -18.03 -38.13 13.78
C LEU A 154 -18.61 -38.18 12.36
N ASN A 155 -18.87 -39.39 11.83
CA ASN A 155 -19.45 -39.57 10.50
C ASN A 155 -20.87 -39.01 10.43
N GLN A 156 -21.68 -39.19 11.49
CA GLN A 156 -23.02 -38.63 11.56
C GLN A 156 -23.01 -37.09 11.56
N ARG A 157 -22.06 -36.46 12.25
CA ARG A 157 -21.85 -35.00 12.20
C ARG A 157 -21.52 -34.54 10.78
N ASP A 158 -20.63 -35.23 10.10
CA ASP A 158 -20.19 -34.88 8.74
C ASP A 158 -21.29 -35.08 7.69
N SER A 159 -22.28 -35.98 8.00
CA SER A 159 -23.47 -36.21 7.15
C SER A 159 -24.60 -35.20 7.40
N LEU A 160 -24.53 -34.40 8.47
CA LEU A 160 -25.48 -33.32 8.72
C LEU A 160 -25.22 -32.18 7.75
N ASP A 161 -26.05 -32.08 6.72
CA ASP A 161 -26.05 -31.00 5.75
C ASP A 161 -26.58 -29.73 6.45
N TYR A 162 -25.68 -28.95 7.04
CA TYR A 162 -26.02 -27.62 7.53
C TYR A 162 -26.02 -26.69 6.31
N ASP A 163 -27.20 -26.25 5.90
CA ASP A 163 -27.34 -25.19 4.90
C ASP A 163 -26.82 -23.88 5.49
N VAL A 164 -25.50 -23.82 5.67
CA VAL A 164 -24.82 -22.58 5.97
C VAL A 164 -24.73 -21.78 4.67
N LYS A 165 -25.66 -20.86 4.47
CA LYS A 165 -25.57 -19.92 3.35
C LYS A 165 -24.33 -19.05 3.56
N ILE A 166 -23.19 -19.55 3.10
CA ILE A 166 -21.95 -18.79 3.04
C ILE A 166 -22.16 -17.72 1.97
N LYS A 167 -22.54 -16.53 2.41
CA LYS A 167 -22.50 -15.36 1.53
C LYS A 167 -21.03 -15.01 1.40
N ASN A 168 -20.43 -15.41 0.29
CA ASN A 168 -19.05 -15.07 -0.02
C ASN A 168 -18.95 -13.53 -0.10
N VAL A 169 -18.42 -12.91 0.94
CA VAL A 169 -18.09 -11.49 0.94
C VAL A 169 -16.74 -11.42 0.24
N GLN A 170 -16.73 -10.80 -0.93
CA GLN A 170 -15.52 -10.63 -1.70
C GLN A 170 -14.47 -9.92 -0.83
N ASP A 171 -13.32 -10.54 -0.63
CA ASP A 171 -12.21 -9.91 0.07
C ASP A 171 -11.63 -8.79 -0.83
N LEU A 172 -11.84 -7.55 -0.39
CA LEU A 172 -11.37 -6.36 -1.10
C LEU A 172 -10.02 -5.87 -0.58
N SER A 173 -9.42 -6.55 0.39
CA SER A 173 -8.18 -6.10 1.05
C SER A 173 -7.03 -5.97 0.05
N VAL A 174 -6.82 -6.98 -0.79
CA VAL A 174 -5.79 -6.98 -1.85
C VAL A 174 -6.05 -5.86 -2.85
N SER A 175 -7.28 -5.71 -3.34
CA SER A 175 -7.63 -4.66 -4.30
C SER A 175 -7.43 -3.26 -3.70
N LYS A 176 -7.77 -3.06 -2.43
CA LYS A 176 -7.50 -1.79 -1.71
C LYS A 176 -6.00 -1.56 -1.56
N ALA A 177 -5.23 -2.58 -1.20
CA ALA A 177 -3.78 -2.49 -1.08
C ALA A 177 -3.12 -2.10 -2.41
N VAL A 178 -3.48 -2.76 -3.52
CA VAL A 178 -3.00 -2.44 -4.87
C VAL A 178 -3.34 -0.99 -5.25
N SER A 179 -4.57 -0.56 -5.00
CA SER A 179 -5.00 0.80 -5.35
C SER A 179 -4.30 1.86 -4.50
N SER A 180 -4.14 1.62 -3.20
CA SER A 180 -3.42 2.51 -2.27
C SER A 180 -1.94 2.63 -2.63
N GLN A 181 -1.29 1.49 -2.90
CA GLN A 181 0.11 1.43 -3.32
C GLN A 181 0.32 2.14 -4.66
N GLY A 182 -0.59 1.96 -5.62
CA GLY A 182 -0.54 2.63 -6.91
C GLY A 182 -0.65 4.15 -6.79
N LEU A 183 -1.52 4.64 -5.91
CA LEU A 183 -1.61 6.06 -5.60
C LEU A 183 -0.35 6.58 -4.90
N GLY A 184 0.28 5.79 -4.03
CA GLY A 184 1.58 6.09 -3.45
C GLY A 184 2.67 6.26 -4.50
N PHE A 185 2.80 5.33 -5.43
CA PHE A 185 3.74 5.43 -6.56
C PHE A 185 3.41 6.60 -7.48
N LEU A 186 2.13 6.91 -7.71
CA LEU A 186 1.73 8.09 -8.47
C LEU A 186 2.23 9.39 -7.81
N ILE A 187 2.09 9.53 -6.49
CA ILE A 187 2.60 10.67 -5.74
C ILE A 187 4.12 10.83 -5.99
N VAL A 188 4.88 9.74 -5.89
CA VAL A 188 6.34 9.74 -6.16
C VAL A 188 6.65 10.16 -7.58
N THR A 189 5.92 9.64 -8.57
CA THR A 189 6.15 9.99 -9.98
C THR A 189 5.79 11.44 -10.29
N MET A 190 4.73 11.98 -9.69
CA MET A 190 4.37 13.39 -9.81
C MET A 190 5.44 14.30 -9.16
N LEU A 191 5.93 13.94 -7.97
CA LEU A 191 7.02 14.64 -7.30
C LEU A 191 8.30 14.60 -8.15
N THR A 192 8.67 13.46 -8.70
CA THR A 192 9.83 13.32 -9.60
C THR A 192 9.67 14.19 -10.85
N PHE A 193 8.47 14.19 -11.45
CA PHE A 193 8.19 15.04 -12.61
C PHE A 193 8.23 16.56 -12.26
N SER A 194 8.05 16.93 -10.99
CA SER A 194 8.16 18.32 -10.54
C SER A 194 9.55 18.92 -10.83
N GLY A 195 10.57 18.07 -10.94
CA GLY A 195 11.92 18.47 -11.36
C GLY A 195 11.94 19.18 -12.71
N PHE A 196 11.06 18.79 -13.64
CA PHE A 196 10.94 19.49 -14.91
C PHE A 196 10.52 20.97 -14.72
N LEU A 197 9.53 21.24 -13.87
CA LEU A 197 9.08 22.59 -13.58
C LEU A 197 10.20 23.38 -12.88
N THR A 198 10.86 22.77 -11.89
CA THR A 198 11.99 23.35 -11.17
C THR A 198 13.13 23.75 -12.11
N VAL A 199 13.59 22.82 -12.96
CA VAL A 199 14.66 23.05 -13.94
C VAL A 199 14.27 24.16 -14.93
N THR A 200 13.01 24.21 -15.34
CA THR A 200 12.52 25.27 -16.23
C THR A 200 12.62 26.63 -15.57
N ILE A 201 12.21 26.78 -14.31
CA ILE A 201 12.30 28.03 -13.53
C ILE A 201 13.76 28.46 -13.41
N ILE A 202 14.65 27.54 -13.05
CA ILE A 202 16.09 27.85 -12.88
C ILE A 202 16.70 28.28 -14.22
N SER A 203 16.45 27.54 -15.29
CA SER A 203 16.94 27.89 -16.63
C SER A 203 16.42 29.25 -17.12
N GLU A 204 15.19 29.61 -16.79
CA GLU A 204 14.64 30.95 -17.09
C GLU A 204 15.32 32.06 -16.30
N LYS A 205 15.71 31.79 -15.05
CA LYS A 205 16.52 32.71 -14.23
C LYS A 205 17.93 32.85 -14.80
N GLU A 206 18.62 31.74 -15.09
CA GLU A 206 20.00 31.76 -15.64
C GLU A 206 20.07 32.48 -16.98
N LYS A 207 19.08 32.28 -17.86
CA LYS A 207 19.01 32.92 -19.19
C LYS A 207 18.40 34.33 -19.17
N LYS A 208 18.15 34.88 -17.97
CA LYS A 208 17.50 36.18 -17.78
C LYS A 208 16.13 36.32 -18.49
N ILE A 209 15.46 35.19 -18.77
CA ILE A 209 14.11 35.18 -19.34
C ILE A 209 13.11 35.68 -18.32
N PHE A 210 13.29 35.30 -17.04
CA PHE A 210 12.45 35.74 -15.93
C PHE A 210 12.47 37.31 -15.84
N ASP A 211 13.65 37.94 -15.90
CA ASP A 211 13.79 39.40 -15.83
C ASP A 211 13.09 40.08 -17.02
N ARG A 212 13.23 39.52 -18.22
CA ARG A 212 12.52 40.01 -19.41
C ARG A 212 11.01 39.92 -19.30
N ILE A 213 10.48 38.88 -18.67
CA ILE A 213 9.04 38.71 -18.42
C ILE A 213 8.55 39.82 -17.48
N LEU A 214 9.30 40.14 -16.44
CA LEU A 214 8.94 41.20 -15.50
C LEU A 214 8.92 42.61 -16.16
N ILE A 215 9.84 42.89 -17.05
CA ILE A 215 9.88 44.17 -17.81
C ILE A 215 8.61 44.36 -18.66
N THR A 216 7.98 43.27 -19.14
CA THR A 216 6.76 43.32 -19.97
C THR A 216 5.45 43.57 -19.19
N LYS A 217 5.47 44.21 -18.03
CA LYS A 217 4.32 44.47 -17.13
C LYS A 217 3.65 43.18 -16.59
N SER A 218 4.37 42.05 -16.62
CA SER A 218 3.92 40.80 -15.95
C SER A 218 4.42 40.82 -14.51
N SER A 219 3.53 40.62 -13.57
CA SER A 219 3.87 40.47 -12.15
C SER A 219 4.41 39.08 -11.82
N VAL A 220 5.17 38.96 -10.75
CA VAL A 220 5.64 37.68 -10.19
C VAL A 220 4.44 36.74 -9.91
N ILE A 221 3.29 37.28 -9.49
CA ILE A 221 2.06 36.51 -9.28
C ILE A 221 1.58 35.87 -10.58
N LYS A 222 1.58 36.59 -11.71
CA LYS A 222 1.18 36.03 -13.02
C LYS A 222 2.16 34.94 -13.49
N TYR A 223 3.43 35.07 -13.16
CA TYR A 223 4.45 34.07 -13.43
C TYR A 223 4.17 32.79 -12.63
N ILE A 224 4.00 32.89 -11.31
CA ILE A 224 3.64 31.76 -10.41
C ILE A 224 2.32 31.11 -10.88
N ALA A 225 1.28 31.90 -11.14
CA ALA A 225 0.00 31.39 -11.63
C ALA A 225 0.13 30.61 -12.95
N SER A 226 1.06 31.03 -13.84
CA SER A 226 1.32 30.28 -15.07
C SER A 226 1.89 28.89 -14.81
N TYR A 227 2.78 28.74 -13.81
CA TYR A 227 3.31 27.44 -13.38
C TYR A 227 2.24 26.58 -12.71
N LEU A 228 1.35 27.16 -11.92
CA LEU A 228 0.21 26.43 -11.33
C LEU A 228 -0.72 25.85 -12.43
N VAL A 229 -1.00 26.62 -13.49
CA VAL A 229 -1.78 26.13 -14.64
C VAL A 229 -1.06 24.99 -15.36
N VAL A 230 0.25 25.13 -15.59
CA VAL A 230 1.06 24.09 -16.23
C VAL A 230 1.08 22.82 -15.38
N GLY A 231 1.32 22.96 -14.08
CA GLY A 231 1.28 21.84 -13.12
C GLY A 231 -0.09 21.15 -13.11
N PHE A 232 -1.17 21.92 -13.06
CA PHE A 232 -2.51 21.38 -13.10
C PHE A 232 -2.74 20.52 -14.35
N ILE A 233 -2.39 21.00 -15.53
CA ILE A 233 -2.59 20.26 -16.79
C ILE A 233 -1.71 19.00 -16.82
N THR A 234 -0.42 19.12 -16.50
CA THR A 234 0.52 17.99 -16.60
C THR A 234 0.23 16.89 -15.60
N TYR A 235 -0.05 17.22 -14.35
CA TYR A 235 -0.37 16.23 -13.31
C TYR A 235 -1.77 15.61 -13.48
N SER A 236 -2.74 16.38 -14.01
CA SER A 236 -4.03 15.81 -14.39
C SER A 236 -3.88 14.77 -15.51
N ILE A 237 -2.97 14.98 -16.47
CA ILE A 237 -2.67 13.96 -17.50
C ILE A 237 -2.06 12.71 -16.85
N GLN A 238 -1.10 12.83 -15.93
CA GLN A 238 -0.50 11.69 -15.25
C GLN A 238 -1.53 10.88 -14.46
N PHE A 239 -2.39 11.57 -13.71
CA PHE A 239 -3.49 10.93 -12.98
C PHE A 239 -4.46 10.22 -13.93
N SER A 240 -4.85 10.87 -15.03
CA SER A 240 -5.77 10.29 -16.00
C SER A 240 -5.23 9.02 -16.64
N ILE A 241 -3.93 8.97 -16.93
CA ILE A 241 -3.27 7.77 -17.45
C ILE A 241 -3.35 6.63 -16.43
N MET A 242 -2.99 6.89 -15.18
CA MET A 242 -3.07 5.87 -14.13
C MET A 242 -4.52 5.40 -13.92
N TYR A 243 -5.47 6.34 -13.86
CA TYR A 243 -6.88 6.02 -13.68
C TYR A 243 -7.43 5.12 -14.80
N LEU A 244 -7.04 5.40 -16.05
CA LEU A 244 -7.39 4.57 -17.23
C LEU A 244 -6.76 3.17 -17.12
N LEU A 245 -5.50 3.08 -16.71
CA LEU A 245 -4.82 1.80 -16.52
C LEU A 245 -5.47 0.96 -15.41
N PHE A 246 -5.85 1.58 -14.31
CA PHE A 246 -6.58 0.89 -13.24
C PHE A 246 -7.93 0.37 -13.73
N GLY A 247 -8.66 1.17 -14.53
CA GLY A 247 -9.91 0.71 -15.17
C GLY A 247 -9.71 -0.47 -16.10
N LEU A 248 -8.63 -0.47 -16.92
CA LEU A 248 -8.29 -1.58 -17.81
C LEU A 248 -7.90 -2.86 -17.07
N LEU A 249 -7.29 -2.73 -15.89
CA LEU A 249 -6.88 -3.84 -15.02
C LEU A 249 -7.98 -4.26 -14.03
N ASN A 250 -9.18 -3.66 -14.11
CA ASN A 250 -10.27 -3.86 -13.17
C ASN A 250 -9.89 -3.60 -11.69
N ILE A 251 -8.98 -2.65 -11.46
CA ILE A 251 -8.57 -2.23 -10.11
C ILE A 251 -9.46 -1.06 -9.70
N GLU A 252 -10.29 -1.27 -8.69
CA GLU A 252 -11.14 -0.23 -8.11
C GLU A 252 -10.37 0.60 -7.09
N LEU A 253 -10.63 1.91 -7.05
CA LEU A 253 -9.96 2.81 -6.09
C LEU A 253 -10.62 2.81 -4.71
N PHE A 254 -11.89 2.43 -4.61
CA PHE A 254 -12.70 2.43 -3.38
C PHE A 254 -12.76 3.80 -2.68
N ILE A 255 -12.59 4.88 -3.43
CA ILE A 255 -12.60 6.26 -2.93
C ILE A 255 -13.79 7.00 -3.55
N PRO A 256 -14.61 7.70 -2.75
CA PRO A 256 -15.65 8.56 -3.31
C PRO A 256 -15.07 9.60 -4.27
N SER A 257 -15.66 9.77 -5.44
CA SER A 257 -15.14 10.66 -6.50
C SER A 257 -14.86 12.08 -6.02
N THR A 258 -15.71 12.63 -5.14
CA THR A 258 -15.52 13.96 -4.57
C THR A 258 -14.23 14.06 -3.75
N VAL A 259 -13.96 13.07 -2.89
CA VAL A 259 -12.73 13.00 -2.08
C VAL A 259 -11.53 12.88 -2.99
N LEU A 260 -11.60 12.00 -4.01
CA LEU A 260 -10.51 11.77 -4.96
C LEU A 260 -10.12 13.05 -5.71
N TYR A 261 -11.10 13.79 -6.27
CA TYR A 261 -10.83 15.03 -7.00
C TYR A 261 -10.28 16.15 -6.11
N VAL A 262 -10.82 16.32 -4.91
CA VAL A 262 -10.31 17.35 -3.97
C VAL A 262 -8.90 17.01 -3.53
N THR A 263 -8.61 15.75 -3.20
CA THR A 263 -7.26 15.28 -2.85
C THR A 263 -6.28 15.50 -4.01
N LEU A 264 -6.68 15.19 -5.24
CA LEU A 264 -5.86 15.42 -6.44
C LEU A 264 -5.55 16.90 -6.63
N LEU A 265 -6.54 17.79 -6.49
CA LEU A 265 -6.33 19.24 -6.61
C LEU A 265 -5.33 19.77 -5.59
N LEU A 266 -5.43 19.34 -4.33
CA LEU A 266 -4.51 19.74 -3.27
C LEU A 266 -3.12 19.15 -3.47
N LEU A 267 -3.01 17.90 -3.93
CA LEU A 267 -1.74 17.26 -4.30
C LEU A 267 -1.05 18.04 -5.42
N ILE A 268 -1.75 18.39 -6.48
CA ILE A 268 -1.22 19.17 -7.60
C ILE A 268 -0.74 20.55 -7.11
N LEU A 269 -1.53 21.21 -6.29
CA LEU A 269 -1.18 22.50 -5.70
C LEU A 269 0.11 22.39 -4.87
N LEU A 270 0.21 21.40 -4.01
CA LEU A 270 1.36 21.15 -3.15
C LEU A 270 2.63 20.89 -3.98
N ILE A 271 2.58 19.94 -4.92
CA ILE A 271 3.72 19.55 -5.73
C ILE A 271 4.21 20.73 -6.59
N THR A 272 3.28 21.47 -7.17
CA THR A 272 3.65 22.65 -8.00
C THR A 272 4.25 23.75 -7.14
N SER A 273 3.69 23.99 -5.95
CA SER A 273 4.23 24.99 -5.00
C SER A 273 5.65 24.63 -4.55
N PHE A 274 5.90 23.36 -4.28
CA PHE A 274 7.21 22.83 -3.93
C PHE A 274 8.21 23.01 -5.08
N ALA A 275 7.83 22.66 -6.32
CA ALA A 275 8.66 22.86 -7.50
C ALA A 275 9.05 24.33 -7.71
N ILE A 276 8.10 25.25 -7.53
CA ILE A 276 8.34 26.68 -7.64
C ILE A 276 9.29 27.15 -6.53
N LEU A 277 9.12 26.67 -5.30
CA LEU A 277 9.99 27.03 -4.18
C LEU A 277 11.43 26.61 -4.45
N VAL A 278 11.67 25.34 -4.79
CA VAL A 278 13.02 24.84 -5.09
C VAL A 278 13.62 25.62 -6.26
N GLY A 279 12.83 25.87 -7.32
CA GLY A 279 13.27 26.67 -8.47
C GLY A 279 13.60 28.14 -8.12
N ALA A 280 12.87 28.75 -7.18
CA ALA A 280 13.12 30.12 -6.73
C ALA A 280 14.43 30.24 -5.94
N PHE A 281 14.72 29.25 -5.07
CA PHE A 281 15.88 29.30 -4.17
C PHE A 281 17.17 28.79 -4.81
N SER A 282 17.12 27.81 -5.71
CA SER A 282 18.30 27.24 -6.35
C SER A 282 19.03 28.23 -7.25
N LYS A 283 20.35 28.18 -7.23
CA LYS A 283 21.23 29.04 -8.02
C LYS A 283 21.43 28.56 -9.45
N ASN A 284 21.53 27.24 -9.61
CA ASN A 284 21.73 26.56 -10.90
C ASN A 284 20.94 25.27 -10.97
N VAL A 285 20.87 24.70 -12.17
CA VAL A 285 20.08 23.47 -12.44
C VAL A 285 20.56 22.29 -11.59
N LEU A 286 21.88 22.12 -11.46
CA LEU A 286 22.46 21.00 -10.69
C LEU A 286 22.05 21.05 -9.21
N GLU A 287 22.14 22.24 -8.59
CA GLU A 287 21.72 22.45 -7.20
C GLU A 287 20.22 22.12 -7.02
N GLY A 288 19.37 22.56 -7.96
CA GLY A 288 17.93 22.28 -7.91
C GLY A 288 17.61 20.81 -8.01
N GLU A 289 18.25 20.09 -8.92
CA GLU A 289 18.06 18.63 -9.08
C GLU A 289 18.56 17.85 -7.86
N GLN A 290 19.70 18.23 -7.29
CA GLN A 290 20.23 17.61 -6.07
C GLN A 290 19.30 17.82 -4.88
N LEU A 291 18.77 19.04 -4.68
CA LEU A 291 17.82 19.34 -3.60
C LEU A 291 16.52 18.52 -3.76
N LEU A 292 16.00 18.42 -4.98
CA LEU A 292 14.81 17.58 -5.24
C LEU A 292 15.05 16.12 -4.90
N ASN A 293 16.15 15.55 -5.39
CA ASN A 293 16.46 14.14 -5.15
C ASN A 293 16.69 13.85 -3.66
N LEU A 294 17.35 14.75 -2.95
CA LEU A 294 17.60 14.63 -1.51
C LEU A 294 16.30 14.67 -0.68
N ILE A 295 15.30 15.43 -1.13
CA ILE A 295 14.04 15.58 -0.39
C ILE A 295 13.01 14.54 -0.83
N ILE A 296 12.80 14.36 -2.14
CA ILE A 296 11.69 13.55 -2.67
C ILE A 296 11.83 12.08 -2.27
N LEU A 297 12.98 11.46 -2.54
CA LEU A 297 13.13 10.03 -2.34
C LEU A 297 13.04 9.63 -0.86
N PRO A 298 13.83 10.22 0.07
CA PRO A 298 13.74 9.86 1.49
C PRO A 298 12.37 10.18 2.11
N SER A 299 11.78 11.34 1.78
CA SER A 299 10.48 11.70 2.33
C SER A 299 9.37 10.77 1.86
N SER A 300 9.40 10.34 0.59
CA SER A 300 8.41 9.41 0.04
C SER A 300 8.54 8.00 0.63
N MET A 301 9.79 7.54 0.89
CA MET A 301 10.03 6.28 1.57
C MET A 301 9.50 6.30 3.01
N LEU A 302 9.81 7.35 3.76
CA LEU A 302 9.36 7.52 5.13
C LEU A 302 7.84 7.77 5.23
N ALA A 303 7.24 8.42 4.24
CA ALA A 303 5.81 8.70 4.21
C ALA A 303 4.93 7.49 3.90
N GLY A 304 5.51 6.36 3.46
CA GLY A 304 4.75 5.16 3.12
C GLY A 304 4.32 5.06 1.66
N CYS A 305 4.92 5.83 0.74
CA CYS A 305 4.58 5.76 -0.68
C CYS A 305 5.05 4.47 -1.36
N PHE A 306 6.07 3.79 -0.83
CA PHE A 306 6.67 2.57 -1.40
C PHE A 306 6.15 1.29 -0.74
N TRP A 307 5.77 1.36 0.52
CA TRP A 307 5.22 0.24 1.31
C TRP A 307 4.27 0.78 2.37
N PRO A 308 3.31 -0.02 2.85
CA PRO A 308 2.42 0.38 3.93
C PRO A 308 3.20 0.77 5.19
N LEU A 309 2.90 1.94 5.73
CA LEU A 309 3.64 2.45 6.91
C LEU A 309 3.47 1.56 8.15
N ALA A 310 2.38 0.79 8.21
CA ALA A 310 2.07 -0.12 9.31
C ALA A 310 3.13 -1.22 9.52
N ILE A 311 3.84 -1.64 8.45
CA ILE A 311 4.92 -2.66 8.54
C ILE A 311 6.30 -2.07 8.85
N ALA A 312 6.41 -0.73 8.87
CA ALA A 312 7.66 -0.06 9.16
C ALA A 312 7.94 -0.02 10.68
N PRO A 313 9.22 0.06 11.12
CA PRO A 313 9.57 0.27 12.52
C PRO A 313 8.89 1.53 13.10
N GLU A 314 8.56 1.51 14.39
CA GLU A 314 7.78 2.55 15.08
C GLU A 314 8.35 3.97 14.88
N PHE A 315 9.69 4.12 14.96
CA PHE A 315 10.33 5.42 14.72
C PHE A 315 10.07 5.98 13.32
N MET A 316 10.02 5.10 12.29
CA MET A 316 9.70 5.50 10.91
C MET A 316 8.24 5.90 10.76
N GLN A 317 7.33 5.20 11.47
CA GLN A 317 5.91 5.56 11.49
C GLN A 317 5.69 6.96 12.07
N ILE A 318 6.43 7.32 13.13
CA ILE A 318 6.35 8.65 13.73
C ILE A 318 6.89 9.72 12.78
N LEU A 319 8.08 9.49 12.20
CA LEU A 319 8.70 10.41 11.25
C LEU A 319 7.88 10.57 9.97
N GLY A 320 7.29 9.48 9.49
CA GLY A 320 6.47 9.47 8.28
C GLY A 320 5.30 10.45 8.34
N LYS A 321 4.67 10.59 9.51
CA LYS A 321 3.53 11.49 9.73
C LYS A 321 3.85 12.99 9.56
N ILE A 322 5.12 13.37 9.54
CA ILE A 322 5.54 14.76 9.31
C ILE A 322 5.40 15.14 7.83
N PHE A 323 5.53 14.16 6.93
CA PHE A 323 5.57 14.41 5.49
C PHE A 323 4.18 14.53 4.87
N PRO A 324 3.93 15.52 4.00
CA PRO A 324 2.62 15.74 3.40
C PRO A 324 2.17 14.59 2.48
N GLN A 325 3.09 13.78 1.96
CA GLN A 325 2.75 12.56 1.22
C GLN A 325 1.98 11.58 2.10
N ASN A 326 2.36 11.44 3.37
CA ASN A 326 1.62 10.60 4.32
C ASN A 326 0.22 11.12 4.60
N TRP A 327 0.03 12.45 4.68
CA TRP A 327 -1.31 13.02 4.87
C TRP A 327 -2.26 12.66 3.72
N ILE A 328 -1.74 12.63 2.48
CA ILE A 328 -2.51 12.23 1.30
C ILE A 328 -2.84 10.74 1.36
N LEU A 329 -1.88 9.87 1.72
CA LEU A 329 -2.11 8.44 1.89
C LEU A 329 -3.12 8.15 3.01
N THR A 330 -3.07 8.90 4.10
CA THR A 330 -4.05 8.80 5.20
C THR A 330 -5.47 9.22 4.75
N ILE A 331 -5.60 10.27 3.92
CA ILE A 331 -6.88 10.64 3.32
C ILE A 331 -7.44 9.48 2.47
N ILE A 332 -6.57 8.86 1.66
CA ILE A 332 -6.93 7.72 0.82
C ILE A 332 -7.41 6.55 1.68
N GLU A 333 -6.68 6.20 2.72
CA GLU A 333 -6.99 5.12 3.65
C GLU A 333 -8.33 5.35 4.37
N ILE A 334 -8.55 6.55 4.92
CA ILE A 334 -9.83 6.93 5.57
C ILE A 334 -10.98 6.79 4.57
N ALA A 335 -10.80 7.29 3.34
CA ALA A 335 -11.83 7.26 2.32
C ALA A 335 -12.16 5.83 1.84
N GLN A 336 -11.15 4.97 1.67
CA GLN A 336 -11.32 3.57 1.29
C GLN A 336 -12.02 2.73 2.36
N ASN A 337 -11.86 3.11 3.62
CA ASN A 337 -12.49 2.43 4.75
C ASN A 337 -13.83 3.03 5.16
N GLY A 338 -14.34 4.02 4.41
CA GLY A 338 -15.62 4.67 4.70
C GLY A 338 -15.61 5.49 5.99
N GLY A 339 -14.43 5.96 6.39
CA GLY A 339 -14.27 6.78 7.60
C GLY A 339 -14.94 8.17 7.49
N PRO A 340 -15.13 8.87 8.62
CA PRO A 340 -15.83 10.14 8.66
C PRO A 340 -15.07 11.25 7.93
N LEU A 341 -15.81 12.09 7.20
CA LEU A 341 -15.24 13.21 6.41
C LEU A 341 -14.51 14.23 7.30
N ASP A 342 -14.90 14.39 8.54
CA ASP A 342 -14.27 15.33 9.48
C ASP A 342 -12.78 15.02 9.69
N ASN A 343 -12.40 13.73 9.72
CA ASN A 343 -11.02 13.32 9.82
C ASN A 343 -10.20 13.67 8.56
N ILE A 344 -10.83 13.70 7.40
CA ILE A 344 -10.20 14.08 6.13
C ILE A 344 -9.98 15.60 6.06
N LEU A 345 -10.92 16.39 6.58
CA LEU A 345 -10.87 17.86 6.51
C LEU A 345 -9.62 18.43 7.18
N VAL A 346 -9.16 17.84 8.28
CA VAL A 346 -7.92 18.27 8.96
C VAL A 346 -6.74 18.20 8.01
N TYR A 347 -6.59 17.11 7.27
CA TYR A 347 -5.47 16.94 6.31
C TYR A 347 -5.61 17.88 5.12
N TYR A 348 -6.83 18.16 4.64
CA TYR A 348 -7.05 19.15 3.58
C TYR A 348 -6.60 20.54 3.98
N VAL A 349 -6.93 20.96 5.20
CA VAL A 349 -6.51 22.26 5.75
C VAL A 349 -4.98 22.30 5.88
N LEU A 350 -4.33 21.25 6.38
CA LEU A 350 -2.88 21.16 6.50
C LEU A 350 -2.19 21.27 5.12
N LEU A 351 -2.69 20.53 4.12
CA LEU A 351 -2.16 20.57 2.75
C LEU A 351 -2.30 21.95 2.12
N LEU A 352 -3.46 22.60 2.33
CA LEU A 352 -3.71 23.96 1.82
C LEU A 352 -2.78 24.99 2.47
N ILE A 353 -2.68 24.97 3.81
CA ILE A 353 -1.80 25.88 4.56
C ILE A 353 -0.36 25.70 4.10
N LEU A 354 0.13 24.47 4.00
CA LEU A 354 1.50 24.19 3.56
C LEU A 354 1.73 24.69 2.13
N SER A 355 0.79 24.41 1.20
CA SER A 355 0.92 24.84 -0.20
C SER A 355 0.95 26.36 -0.32
N VAL A 356 0.09 27.07 0.41
CA VAL A 356 0.06 28.55 0.43
C VAL A 356 1.36 29.09 1.04
N PHE A 357 1.84 28.49 2.11
CA PHE A 357 3.10 28.87 2.75
C PHE A 357 4.29 28.77 1.77
N LEU A 358 4.40 27.63 1.05
CA LEU A 358 5.44 27.43 0.03
C LEU A 358 5.35 28.46 -1.11
N LEU A 359 4.12 28.80 -1.55
CA LEU A 359 3.90 29.84 -2.57
C LEU A 359 4.29 31.22 -2.08
N LEU A 360 3.96 31.58 -0.84
CA LEU A 360 4.35 32.86 -0.26
C LEU A 360 5.87 33.00 -0.16
N LEU A 361 6.56 31.97 0.32
CA LEU A 361 8.03 31.96 0.36
C LEU A 361 8.62 32.10 -1.04
N SER A 362 8.06 31.40 -2.03
CA SER A 362 8.48 31.51 -3.43
C SER A 362 8.28 32.92 -3.98
N TYR A 363 7.13 33.52 -3.69
CA TYR A 363 6.80 34.87 -4.09
C TYR A 363 7.80 35.89 -3.51
N PHE A 364 8.04 35.84 -2.20
CA PHE A 364 9.00 36.77 -1.56
C PHE A 364 10.40 36.60 -2.15
N ARG A 365 10.85 35.40 -2.42
CA ARG A 365 12.16 35.12 -2.98
C ARG A 365 12.29 35.62 -4.42
N LEU A 366 11.26 35.45 -5.24
CA LEU A 366 11.27 35.92 -6.63
C LEU A 366 11.12 37.45 -6.71
N SER A 367 10.29 38.03 -5.84
CA SER A 367 10.05 39.48 -5.79
C SER A 367 11.27 40.27 -5.24
N SER A 368 12.08 39.68 -4.36
CA SER A 368 13.29 40.33 -3.85
C SER A 368 14.31 40.58 -4.94
N LYS A 369 14.28 39.88 -6.07
CA LYS A 369 15.12 40.10 -7.26
C LYS A 369 14.61 41.21 -8.17
N GLU A 370 13.35 41.63 -7.99
CA GLU A 370 12.74 42.74 -8.76
C GLU A 370 13.26 44.11 -8.31
N LYS A 371 13.93 44.20 -7.14
CA LYS A 371 14.40 45.43 -6.52
C LYS A 371 15.87 45.80 -6.84
N PHE A 372 16.54 44.98 -7.63
CA PHE A 372 17.90 45.23 -8.13
C PHE A 372 17.95 45.13 -9.66
#